data_f881a42d54be9a2452f099a678257304
#
_entry.id   f881a42d54be9a2452f099a678257304
#
_cell.length_a   1.000
_cell.length_b   1.000
_cell.length_c   1.000
_cell.angle_alpha   90.00
_cell.angle_beta   90.00
_cell.angle_gamma   90.00
#
_symmetry.space_group_name_H-M   'P 1'
#
loop_
_entity.id
_entity.type
_entity.pdbx_description
1 polymer ?
#
loop_
_entity_poly.entity_id
_entity_poly.type
_entity_poly.pdbx_seq_one_letter_code
_entity_poly.pdbx_strand_id
1 'polypeptide(L)'
;MRKVQLAISIVFIALCVAPALAQETREQAVAGMRKVDPKEMDPSYTKAAPFAQKLVDEALAKHPEVLLIAIHAQPPNHKNVIIASNFGRIGKIGDEDDLRCIRTGKSNLELNSTGNHFEDELVLLDTAGNTIGALGVVFNYKSGDDKEALAKIANQVRDEMKAQLPNKSTLFGPA
;
A
#
# COMPACT_ATOMS: atom_id res chain seq x y z
N MET A 1 -50.30 -12.63 -59.99
CA MET A 1 -49.35 -13.17 -59.03
C MET A 1 -48.51 -11.99 -58.49
N ARG A 2 -48.82 -11.50 -57.27
CA ARG A 2 -48.09 -10.38 -56.63
C ARG A 2 -46.92 -10.96 -55.81
N LYS A 3 -45.67 -10.59 -56.13
CA LYS A 3 -44.49 -10.92 -55.31
C LYS A 3 -44.42 -9.99 -54.12
N VAL A 4 -44.52 -10.55 -52.93
CA VAL A 4 -44.27 -9.84 -51.67
C VAL A 4 -42.76 -9.88 -51.44
N GLN A 5 -42.10 -8.71 -51.42
CA GLN A 5 -40.73 -8.57 -50.99
C GLN A 5 -40.73 -8.34 -49.48
N LEU A 6 -40.12 -9.27 -48.77
CA LEU A 6 -39.88 -9.17 -47.34
C LEU A 6 -38.56 -8.40 -47.09
N ALA A 7 -38.63 -7.17 -46.59
CA ALA A 7 -37.45 -6.41 -46.21
C ALA A 7 -37.03 -6.80 -44.78
N ILE A 8 -35.89 -7.44 -44.65
CA ILE A 8 -35.26 -7.75 -43.34
C ILE A 8 -34.44 -6.55 -42.90
N SER A 9 -34.93 -5.78 -41.94
CA SER A 9 -34.16 -4.71 -41.28
C SER A 9 -33.23 -5.31 -40.24
N ILE A 10 -31.92 -5.31 -40.54
CA ILE A 10 -30.91 -5.68 -39.56
C ILE A 10 -30.63 -4.47 -38.69
N VAL A 11 -31.08 -4.53 -37.43
CA VAL A 11 -30.76 -3.51 -36.40
C VAL A 11 -29.36 -3.83 -35.86
N PHE A 12 -28.38 -3.01 -36.23
CA PHE A 12 -27.06 -3.04 -35.61
C PHE A 12 -27.15 -2.37 -34.23
N ILE A 13 -27.14 -3.17 -33.16
CA ILE A 13 -26.95 -2.66 -31.81
C ILE A 13 -25.43 -2.42 -31.65
N ALA A 14 -25.00 -1.17 -31.75
CA ALA A 14 -23.66 -0.76 -31.39
C ALA A 14 -23.50 -0.88 -29.87
N LEU A 15 -22.82 -1.93 -29.40
CA LEU A 15 -22.42 -2.07 -28.02
C LEU A 15 -21.34 -1.02 -27.75
N CYS A 16 -21.70 0.14 -27.17
CA CYS A 16 -20.74 1.08 -26.62
C CYS A 16 -20.07 0.44 -25.40
N VAL A 17 -18.96 -0.26 -25.60
CA VAL A 17 -18.06 -0.65 -24.50
C VAL A 17 -17.33 0.64 -24.09
N ALA A 18 -17.78 1.28 -22.99
CA ALA A 18 -16.99 2.34 -22.39
C ALA A 18 -15.60 1.78 -22.04
N PRO A 19 -14.50 2.49 -22.37
CA PRO A 19 -13.18 2.04 -21.97
C PRO A 19 -13.16 1.98 -20.44
N ALA A 20 -12.90 0.80 -19.89
CA ALA A 20 -12.58 0.68 -18.48
C ALA A 20 -11.36 1.58 -18.23
N LEU A 21 -11.49 2.56 -17.35
CA LEU A 21 -10.35 3.36 -16.92
C LEU A 21 -9.31 2.38 -16.41
N ALA A 22 -8.15 2.35 -17.06
CA ALA A 22 -7.06 1.47 -16.65
C ALA A 22 -6.68 1.83 -15.22
N GLN A 23 -6.53 0.81 -14.37
CA GLN A 23 -6.01 1.00 -13.01
C GLN A 23 -4.57 1.54 -13.09
N GLU A 24 -4.22 2.38 -12.13
CA GLU A 24 -2.87 2.92 -12.01
C GLU A 24 -1.86 1.79 -11.78
N THR A 25 -0.72 1.83 -12.48
CA THR A 25 0.36 0.88 -12.23
C THR A 25 1.16 1.29 -10.99
N ARG A 26 1.91 0.35 -10.42
CA ARG A 26 2.80 0.62 -9.29
C ARG A 26 3.82 1.72 -9.62
N GLU A 27 4.39 1.70 -10.81
CA GLU A 27 5.36 2.71 -11.26
C GLU A 27 4.73 4.10 -11.36
N GLN A 28 3.47 4.17 -11.82
CA GLN A 28 2.71 5.42 -11.88
C GLN A 28 2.41 5.95 -10.49
N ALA A 29 1.96 5.08 -9.57
CA ALA A 29 1.71 5.43 -8.18
C ALA A 29 2.98 5.97 -7.49
N VAL A 30 4.12 5.30 -7.66
CA VAL A 30 5.41 5.76 -7.14
C VAL A 30 5.80 7.12 -7.72
N ALA A 31 5.66 7.31 -9.04
CA ALA A 31 5.97 8.57 -9.72
C ALA A 31 5.05 9.71 -9.30
N GLY A 32 3.78 9.41 -8.98
CA GLY A 32 2.77 10.36 -8.53
C GLY A 32 2.92 10.84 -7.08
N MET A 33 3.81 10.20 -6.31
CA MET A 33 3.99 10.56 -4.90
C MET A 33 4.52 11.99 -4.74
N ARG A 34 3.80 12.83 -3.96
CA ARG A 34 4.25 14.20 -3.69
C ARG A 34 5.64 14.22 -3.03
N LYS A 35 6.41 15.25 -3.32
CA LYS A 35 7.66 15.49 -2.59
C LYS A 35 7.37 15.76 -1.12
N VAL A 36 8.19 15.18 -0.23
CA VAL A 36 8.11 15.41 1.21
C VAL A 36 8.73 16.76 1.54
N ASP A 37 8.08 17.53 2.44
CA ASP A 37 8.69 18.75 2.99
C ASP A 37 9.96 18.33 3.78
N PRO A 38 11.11 18.99 3.59
CA PRO A 38 12.31 18.72 4.39
C PRO A 38 12.10 18.76 5.91
N LYS A 39 11.11 19.52 6.39
CA LYS A 39 10.74 19.57 7.81
C LYS A 39 10.11 18.27 8.33
N GLU A 40 9.53 17.47 7.43
CA GLU A 40 8.95 16.17 7.74
C GLU A 40 9.99 15.03 7.71
N MET A 41 11.26 15.36 7.46
CA MET A 41 12.35 14.39 7.34
C MET A 41 13.26 14.41 8.57
N ASP A 42 13.74 13.24 8.98
CA ASP A 42 14.91 13.11 9.84
C ASP A 42 16.16 13.11 8.96
N PRO A 43 16.93 14.22 8.90
CA PRO A 43 18.07 14.32 8.00
C PRO A 43 19.23 13.37 8.37
N SER A 44 19.21 12.78 9.55
CA SER A 44 20.22 11.83 10.01
C SER A 44 19.87 10.37 9.65
N TYR A 45 18.63 10.09 9.16
CA TYR A 45 18.20 8.77 8.73
C TYR A 45 17.92 8.76 7.22
N THR A 46 18.90 8.35 6.42
CA THR A 46 18.86 8.50 4.95
C THR A 46 18.95 7.20 4.16
N LYS A 47 19.14 6.06 4.84
CA LYS A 47 19.28 4.76 4.20
C LYS A 47 18.21 3.80 4.71
N ALA A 48 17.63 3.04 3.79
CA ALA A 48 16.70 1.98 4.16
C ALA A 48 17.38 0.92 5.06
N ALA A 49 16.63 0.40 6.02
CA ALA A 49 17.05 -0.73 6.82
C ALA A 49 17.03 -1.99 5.94
N PRO A 50 18.16 -2.71 5.77
CA PRO A 50 18.27 -3.74 4.72
C PRO A 50 17.24 -4.86 4.86
N PHE A 51 17.04 -5.40 6.07
CA PHE A 51 16.08 -6.47 6.28
C PHE A 51 14.63 -6.00 6.09
N ALA A 52 14.30 -4.79 6.59
CA ALA A 52 12.97 -4.22 6.37
C ALA A 52 12.69 -3.98 4.87
N GLN A 53 13.71 -3.53 4.10
CA GLN A 53 13.56 -3.36 2.65
C GLN A 53 13.35 -4.69 1.93
N LYS A 54 14.08 -5.76 2.33
CA LYS A 54 13.84 -7.09 1.81
C LYS A 54 12.39 -7.54 2.03
N LEU A 55 11.82 -7.29 3.22
CA LEU A 55 10.41 -7.64 3.48
C LEU A 55 9.44 -6.89 2.56
N VAL A 56 9.70 -5.60 2.28
CA VAL A 56 8.90 -4.80 1.33
C VAL A 56 9.00 -5.41 -0.07
N ASP A 57 10.20 -5.72 -0.54
CA ASP A 57 10.42 -6.24 -1.88
C ASP A 57 9.78 -7.63 -2.08
N GLU A 58 9.88 -8.52 -1.08
CA GLU A 58 9.24 -9.84 -1.08
C GLU A 58 7.71 -9.73 -1.10
N ALA A 59 7.14 -8.83 -0.28
CA ALA A 59 5.70 -8.60 -0.25
C ALA A 59 5.18 -8.09 -1.59
N LEU A 60 5.86 -7.12 -2.20
CA LEU A 60 5.47 -6.58 -3.51
C LEU A 60 5.61 -7.59 -4.65
N ALA A 61 6.56 -8.51 -4.56
CA ALA A 61 6.71 -9.59 -5.53
C ALA A 61 5.57 -10.62 -5.42
N LYS A 62 5.08 -10.85 -4.20
CA LYS A 62 4.04 -11.85 -3.90
C LYS A 62 2.62 -11.29 -4.07
N HIS A 63 2.42 -9.99 -3.86
CA HIS A 63 1.14 -9.30 -3.90
C HIS A 63 1.14 -8.23 -5.01
N PRO A 64 0.92 -8.62 -6.28
CA PRO A 64 0.96 -7.70 -7.42
C PRO A 64 -0.14 -6.62 -7.36
N GLU A 65 -1.23 -6.85 -6.63
CA GLU A 65 -2.32 -5.91 -6.41
C GLU A 65 -1.95 -4.74 -5.47
N VAL A 66 -0.87 -4.88 -4.69
CA VAL A 66 -0.37 -3.83 -3.81
C VAL A 66 0.43 -2.81 -4.62
N LEU A 67 0.11 -1.54 -4.49
CA LEU A 67 0.81 -0.43 -5.16
C LEU A 67 2.02 0.04 -4.36
N LEU A 68 1.80 0.40 -3.09
CA LEU A 68 2.80 1.01 -2.23
C LEU A 68 2.84 0.30 -0.88
N ILE A 69 4.06 0.15 -0.36
CA ILE A 69 4.30 -0.33 1.01
C ILE A 69 5.31 0.59 1.68
N ALA A 70 5.03 0.95 2.95
CA ALA A 70 5.98 1.59 3.84
C ALA A 70 6.01 0.88 5.19
N ILE A 71 7.21 0.72 5.74
CA ILE A 71 7.42 0.29 7.13
C ILE A 71 7.88 1.49 7.94
N HIS A 72 7.10 1.84 8.97
CA HIS A 72 7.39 2.86 9.96
C HIS A 72 7.87 2.20 11.25
N ALA A 73 9.07 2.56 11.70
CA ALA A 73 9.59 2.10 12.99
C ALA A 73 10.52 3.16 13.57
N GLN A 74 10.85 2.98 14.85
CA GLN A 74 11.80 3.84 15.53
C GLN A 74 13.17 3.16 15.60
N PRO A 75 14.16 3.59 14.78
CA PRO A 75 15.53 3.12 14.91
C PRO A 75 16.16 3.60 16.22
N PRO A 76 17.25 2.98 16.69
CA PRO A 76 17.99 3.48 17.85
C PRO A 76 18.41 4.94 17.68
N ASN A 77 18.14 5.79 18.68
CA ASN A 77 18.46 7.22 18.71
C ASN A 77 17.76 8.09 17.65
N HIS A 78 16.72 7.59 16.98
CA HIS A 78 15.92 8.34 16.01
C HIS A 78 14.45 8.44 16.46
N LYS A 79 13.68 9.28 15.78
CA LYS A 79 12.21 9.27 15.84
C LYS A 79 11.65 8.06 15.12
N ASN A 80 10.34 7.84 15.21
CA ASN A 80 9.67 6.94 14.30
C ASN A 80 9.74 7.53 12.89
N VAL A 81 10.24 6.75 11.93
CA VAL A 81 10.44 7.18 10.53
C VAL A 81 10.12 6.04 9.57
N ILE A 82 9.92 6.35 8.30
CA ILE A 82 9.93 5.33 7.23
C ILE A 82 11.34 4.73 7.17
N ILE A 83 11.44 3.44 7.47
CA ILE A 83 12.70 2.69 7.44
C ILE A 83 12.87 1.85 6.18
N ALA A 84 11.77 1.55 5.47
CA ALA A 84 11.76 0.84 4.19
C ALA A 84 10.48 1.19 3.41
N SER A 85 10.58 1.27 2.09
CA SER A 85 9.42 1.44 1.20
C SER A 85 9.81 1.23 -0.27
N ASN A 86 8.82 1.06 -1.15
CA ASN A 86 9.06 1.01 -2.61
C ASN A 86 8.96 2.39 -3.29
N PHE A 87 8.66 3.46 -2.56
CA PHE A 87 8.49 4.81 -3.12
C PHE A 87 9.45 5.85 -2.51
N GLY A 88 10.53 5.38 -1.88
CA GLY A 88 11.49 6.25 -1.22
C GLY A 88 10.97 6.82 0.11
N ARG A 89 11.21 8.11 0.36
CA ARG A 89 10.84 8.81 1.60
C ARG A 89 11.50 8.25 2.86
N ILE A 90 12.62 7.54 2.72
CA ILE A 90 13.37 7.01 3.87
C ILE A 90 13.74 8.16 4.80
N GLY A 91 13.41 8.03 6.08
CA GLY A 91 13.58 9.09 7.08
C GLY A 91 12.40 10.05 7.22
N LYS A 92 11.30 9.91 6.42
CA LYS A 92 10.07 10.67 6.71
C LYS A 92 9.59 10.32 8.11
N ILE A 93 9.43 11.34 8.95
CA ILE A 93 8.93 11.19 10.32
C ILE A 93 7.49 10.72 10.27
N GLY A 94 7.16 9.71 11.08
CA GLY A 94 5.82 9.19 11.24
C GLY A 94 4.87 10.27 11.74
N ASP A 95 3.69 10.35 11.15
CA ASP A 95 2.64 11.28 11.54
C ASP A 95 1.75 10.70 12.66
N GLU A 96 0.68 11.41 12.98
CA GLU A 96 -0.19 11.01 14.09
C GLU A 96 -0.93 9.71 13.81
N ASP A 97 -1.22 9.39 12.55
CA ASP A 97 -1.92 8.16 12.18
C ASP A 97 -1.00 6.94 12.39
N ASP A 98 0.26 7.01 11.93
CA ASP A 98 1.29 6.02 12.20
C ASP A 98 1.45 5.77 13.71
N LEU A 99 1.61 6.86 14.46
CA LEU A 99 1.85 6.78 15.90
C LEU A 99 0.62 6.30 16.68
N ARG A 100 -0.58 6.66 16.23
CA ARG A 100 -1.84 6.17 16.80
C ARG A 100 -2.00 4.67 16.57
N CYS A 101 -1.72 4.19 15.35
CA CYS A 101 -1.73 2.78 15.02
C CYS A 101 -0.81 2.00 15.96
N ILE A 102 0.43 2.44 16.12
CA ILE A 102 1.42 1.83 17.03
C ILE A 102 0.93 1.84 18.50
N ARG A 103 0.38 2.97 18.97
CA ARG A 103 -0.06 3.12 20.36
C ARG A 103 -1.28 2.29 20.71
N THR A 104 -2.24 2.22 19.78
CA THR A 104 -3.55 1.64 20.06
C THR A 104 -3.69 0.18 19.63
N GLY A 105 -2.81 -0.29 18.77
CA GLY A 105 -2.91 -1.62 18.16
C GLY A 105 -4.07 -1.74 17.16
N LYS A 106 -4.64 -0.61 16.69
CA LYS A 106 -5.77 -0.58 15.78
C LYS A 106 -5.34 -0.05 14.43
N SER A 107 -5.74 -0.75 13.36
CA SER A 107 -5.55 -0.29 11.99
C SER A 107 -6.32 1.00 11.72
N ASN A 108 -5.81 1.78 10.76
CA ASN A 108 -6.47 2.92 10.17
C ASN A 108 -6.77 2.63 8.70
N LEU A 109 -8.05 2.71 8.34
CA LEU A 109 -8.52 2.45 6.98
C LEU A 109 -8.97 3.77 6.35
N GLU A 110 -8.29 4.22 5.31
CA GLU A 110 -8.63 5.49 4.71
C GLU A 110 -8.58 5.49 3.18
N LEU A 111 -9.24 6.47 2.61
CA LEU A 111 -9.13 6.80 1.19
C LEU A 111 -8.28 8.06 1.06
N ASN A 112 -7.42 8.08 0.05
CA ASN A 112 -6.74 9.32 -0.29
C ASN A 112 -7.74 10.42 -0.72
N SER A 113 -7.29 11.66 -0.78
CA SER A 113 -8.14 12.82 -1.08
C SER A 113 -8.84 12.77 -2.44
N THR A 114 -8.31 12.00 -3.39
CA THR A 114 -8.90 11.80 -4.72
C THR A 114 -9.85 10.60 -4.78
N GLY A 115 -9.84 9.74 -3.76
CA GLY A 115 -10.69 8.55 -3.66
C GLY A 115 -10.32 7.43 -4.62
N ASN A 116 -9.10 7.43 -5.18
CA ASN A 116 -8.61 6.41 -6.10
C ASN A 116 -7.60 5.44 -5.46
N HIS A 117 -7.19 5.69 -4.22
CA HIS A 117 -6.36 4.77 -3.43
C HIS A 117 -7.04 4.47 -2.10
N PHE A 118 -6.94 3.21 -1.69
CA PHE A 118 -7.29 2.74 -0.36
C PHE A 118 -6.00 2.37 0.38
N GLU A 119 -5.83 2.90 1.57
CA GLU A 119 -4.72 2.62 2.46
C GLU A 119 -5.21 1.92 3.72
N ASP A 120 -4.54 0.82 4.08
CA ASP A 120 -4.65 0.20 5.38
C ASP A 120 -3.32 0.38 6.12
N GLU A 121 -3.36 1.13 7.19
CA GLU A 121 -2.24 1.30 8.08
C GLU A 121 -2.38 0.35 9.27
N LEU A 122 -1.52 -0.64 9.33
CA LEU A 122 -1.57 -1.74 10.29
C LEU A 122 -0.45 -1.63 11.32
N VAL A 123 -0.70 -2.20 12.50
CA VAL A 123 0.38 -2.44 13.47
C VAL A 123 1.30 -3.52 12.92
N LEU A 124 2.59 -3.23 12.81
CA LEU A 124 3.60 -4.23 12.52
C LEU A 124 4.00 -4.95 13.82
N LEU A 125 3.92 -6.26 13.81
CA LEU A 125 4.14 -7.13 14.98
C LEU A 125 5.37 -8.01 14.79
N ASP A 126 6.02 -8.37 15.90
CA ASP A 126 6.98 -9.48 15.92
C ASP A 126 6.27 -10.85 16.09
N THR A 127 7.01 -11.94 16.01
CA THR A 127 6.46 -13.30 16.15
C THR A 127 5.79 -13.54 17.51
N ALA A 128 6.21 -12.83 18.55
CA ALA A 128 5.61 -12.89 19.89
C ALA A 128 4.34 -12.03 20.01
N GLY A 129 4.01 -11.23 19.00
CA GLY A 129 2.86 -10.32 18.99
C GLY A 129 3.13 -8.95 19.60
N ASN A 130 4.39 -8.59 19.86
CA ASN A 130 4.72 -7.26 20.33
C ASN A 130 4.68 -6.27 19.16
N THR A 131 4.18 -5.05 19.43
CA THR A 131 4.20 -3.95 18.45
C THR A 131 5.63 -3.47 18.24
N ILE A 132 6.09 -3.49 16.99
CA ILE A 132 7.46 -3.08 16.60
C ILE A 132 7.49 -1.92 15.61
N GLY A 133 6.33 -1.54 15.07
CA GLY A 133 6.19 -0.44 14.12
C GLY A 133 4.78 -0.34 13.56
N ALA A 134 4.64 0.37 12.44
CA ALA A 134 3.44 0.39 11.60
C ALA A 134 3.80 -0.01 10.15
N LEU A 135 2.80 -0.47 9.42
CA LEU A 135 2.89 -0.92 8.04
C LEU A 135 1.76 -0.27 7.24
N GLY A 136 2.10 0.64 6.34
CA GLY A 136 1.16 1.19 5.37
C GLY A 136 1.12 0.32 4.11
N VAL A 137 -0.07 -0.08 3.68
CA VAL A 137 -0.31 -0.86 2.46
C VAL A 137 -1.36 -0.16 1.61
N VAL A 138 -1.00 0.24 0.39
CA VAL A 138 -1.85 1.03 -0.50
C VAL A 138 -2.26 0.23 -1.73
N PHE A 139 -3.53 0.33 -2.10
CA PHE A 139 -4.16 -0.33 -3.24
C PHE A 139 -4.80 0.68 -4.18
N ASN A 140 -4.96 0.31 -5.46
CA ASN A 140 -5.95 0.96 -6.31
C ASN A 140 -7.34 0.80 -5.70
N TYR A 141 -8.13 1.86 -5.81
CA TYR A 141 -9.51 1.85 -5.36
C TYR A 141 -10.43 2.61 -6.32
N LYS A 142 -11.59 2.09 -6.51
CA LYS A 142 -12.72 2.80 -7.15
C LYS A 142 -13.98 2.61 -6.32
N SER A 143 -14.90 3.56 -6.43
CA SER A 143 -16.17 3.47 -5.70
C SER A 143 -16.89 2.14 -5.97
N GLY A 144 -17.21 1.41 -4.91
CA GLY A 144 -17.84 0.10 -4.96
C GLY A 144 -16.89 -1.08 -4.81
N ASP A 145 -15.57 -0.88 -4.81
CA ASP A 145 -14.62 -1.94 -4.48
C ASP A 145 -14.79 -2.40 -3.02
N ASP A 146 -14.55 -3.68 -2.79
CA ASP A 146 -14.66 -4.30 -1.47
C ASP A 146 -13.44 -3.96 -0.59
N LYS A 147 -13.61 -2.97 0.29
CA LYS A 147 -12.56 -2.55 1.24
C LYS A 147 -12.17 -3.64 2.22
N GLU A 148 -13.11 -4.52 2.60
CA GLU A 148 -12.81 -5.62 3.52
C GLU A 148 -11.90 -6.66 2.85
N ALA A 149 -12.10 -6.91 1.56
CA ALA A 149 -11.22 -7.77 0.77
C ALA A 149 -9.80 -7.16 0.68
N LEU A 150 -9.67 -5.86 0.44
CA LEU A 150 -8.37 -5.16 0.41
C LEU A 150 -7.68 -5.20 1.78
N ALA A 151 -8.41 -4.91 2.85
CA ALA A 151 -7.89 -4.99 4.22
C ALA A 151 -7.45 -6.42 4.59
N LYS A 152 -8.12 -7.44 4.08
CA LYS A 152 -7.70 -8.84 4.26
C LYS A 152 -6.34 -9.11 3.62
N ILE A 153 -6.09 -8.58 2.42
CA ILE A 153 -4.78 -8.69 1.75
C ILE A 153 -3.71 -7.94 2.55
N ALA A 154 -3.99 -6.72 3.01
CA ALA A 154 -3.06 -5.96 3.85
C ALA A 154 -2.69 -6.72 5.13
N ASN A 155 -3.66 -7.34 5.81
CA ASN A 155 -3.42 -8.20 6.96
C ASN A 155 -2.58 -9.43 6.62
N GLN A 156 -2.77 -10.02 5.45
CA GLN A 156 -1.94 -11.14 4.98
C GLN A 156 -0.48 -10.71 4.78
N VAL A 157 -0.25 -9.56 4.14
CA VAL A 157 1.09 -8.96 3.98
C VAL A 157 1.76 -8.77 5.36
N ARG A 158 1.04 -8.17 6.32
CA ARG A 158 1.55 -8.00 7.68
C ARG A 158 1.91 -9.33 8.34
N ASP A 159 1.07 -10.35 8.23
CA ASP A 159 1.28 -11.63 8.90
C ASP A 159 2.45 -12.41 8.28
N GLU A 160 2.68 -12.27 6.98
CA GLU A 160 3.84 -12.81 6.28
C GLU A 160 5.14 -12.12 6.71
N MET A 161 5.12 -10.79 6.88
CA MET A 161 6.26 -10.06 7.45
C MET A 161 6.51 -10.44 8.91
N LYS A 162 5.44 -10.50 9.73
CA LYS A 162 5.50 -10.91 11.14
C LYS A 162 6.21 -12.26 11.32
N ALA A 163 5.91 -13.23 10.45
CA ALA A 163 6.52 -14.57 10.53
C ALA A 163 8.06 -14.56 10.41
N GLN A 164 8.63 -13.51 9.84
CA GLN A 164 10.07 -13.32 9.64
C GLN A 164 10.72 -12.39 10.70
N LEU A 165 9.94 -11.87 11.65
CA LEU A 165 10.36 -10.85 12.60
C LEU A 165 10.36 -11.37 14.04
N PRO A 166 11.42 -12.08 14.50
CA PRO A 166 11.50 -12.57 15.89
C PRO A 166 11.49 -11.43 16.92
N ASN A 167 11.95 -10.24 16.56
CA ASN A 167 11.95 -9.04 17.40
C ASN A 167 12.19 -7.78 16.57
N LYS A 168 12.02 -6.60 17.19
CA LYS A 168 12.20 -5.29 16.53
C LYS A 168 13.59 -5.08 15.93
N SER A 169 14.66 -5.57 16.57
CA SER A 169 16.02 -5.35 16.08
C SER A 169 16.30 -6.05 14.75
N THR A 170 15.54 -7.09 14.42
CA THR A 170 15.63 -7.79 13.14
C THR A 170 15.35 -6.84 11.95
N LEU A 171 14.45 -5.86 12.11
CA LEU A 171 14.16 -4.87 11.06
C LEU A 171 15.43 -4.14 10.57
N PHE A 172 16.39 -3.93 11.46
CA PHE A 172 17.62 -3.17 11.20
C PHE A 172 18.82 -4.07 10.89
N GLY A 173 18.61 -5.39 10.86
CA GLY A 173 19.63 -6.37 10.56
C GLY A 173 19.99 -6.43 9.06
N PRO A 174 20.96 -7.29 8.70
CA PRO A 174 21.28 -7.58 7.30
C PRO A 174 20.11 -8.30 6.62
N ALA A 175 20.00 -8.11 5.30
CA ALA A 175 19.01 -8.79 4.45
C ALA A 175 19.40 -10.24 4.17
#